data_5679d183749c894ec9f947639ae12ca4
#
_entry.id   5679d183749c894ec9f947639ae12ca4
#
_cell.length_a   1.000
_cell.length_b   1.000
_cell.length_c   1.000
_cell.angle_alpha   90.00
_cell.angle_beta   90.00
_cell.angle_gamma   90.00
#
_symmetry.space_group_name_H-M   'P 1'
#
loop_
_entity.id
_entity.type
_entity.pdbx_description
1 polymer ?
#
loop_
_entity_poly.entity_id
_entity_poly.type
_entity_poly.pdbx_seq_one_letter_code
_entity_poly.pdbx_strand_id
1 'polypeptide(L)'
;MIINSKIKLALHHLRTGVIAHPTDTIYGLGCLANNPSAIQTIINLKKRDITKGFILLASDISFLMPYINSNMSSKLFQKLAKPTDTPTTYLVPKSDELSPLLAGDNKLLAVRITSDPLITFFCENTGSALISTSANLQGRKVATSKLELKRYFGNSLAFELPPNMYNSNPSIIINLLTGVRSR
;
A
#
# COMPACT_ATOMS: atom_id res chain seq x y z
N MET A 1 15.59 5.63 -11.02
CA MET A 1 16.08 4.69 -9.95
C MET A 1 17.00 3.66 -10.58
N ILE A 2 18.17 3.40 -9.97
CA ILE A 2 19.04 2.29 -10.41
C ILE A 2 18.51 0.99 -9.80
N ILE A 3 18.09 0.05 -10.65
CA ILE A 3 17.59 -1.27 -10.23
C ILE A 3 18.80 -2.15 -9.92
N ASN A 4 19.08 -2.33 -8.64
CA ASN A 4 20.15 -3.17 -8.15
C ASN A 4 19.66 -4.59 -7.75
N SER A 5 20.60 -5.48 -7.40
CA SER A 5 20.28 -6.86 -7.00
C SER A 5 19.32 -6.97 -5.82
N LYS A 6 19.36 -6.02 -4.86
CA LYS A 6 18.45 -6.00 -3.70
C LYS A 6 17.01 -5.71 -4.11
N ILE A 7 16.79 -4.80 -5.08
CA ILE A 7 15.45 -4.48 -5.60
C ILE A 7 14.88 -5.68 -6.37
N LYS A 8 15.71 -6.36 -7.18
CA LYS A 8 15.31 -7.59 -7.88
C LYS A 8 14.93 -8.71 -6.90
N LEU A 9 15.69 -8.84 -5.83
CA LEU A 9 15.41 -9.83 -4.78
C LEU A 9 14.13 -9.46 -4.01
N ALA A 10 13.91 -8.19 -3.71
CA ALA A 10 12.67 -7.72 -3.11
C ALA A 10 11.45 -8.03 -3.99
N LEU A 11 11.55 -7.81 -5.33
CA LEU A 11 10.51 -8.18 -6.28
C LEU A 11 10.21 -9.69 -6.25
N HIS A 12 11.26 -10.52 -6.21
CA HIS A 12 11.10 -11.98 -6.12
C HIS A 12 10.27 -12.35 -4.87
N HIS A 13 10.66 -11.84 -3.71
CA HIS A 13 9.97 -12.12 -2.45
C HIS A 13 8.57 -11.50 -2.36
N LEU A 14 8.34 -10.35 -3.00
CA LEU A 14 7.04 -9.68 -3.05
C LEU A 14 5.97 -10.55 -3.74
N ARG A 15 6.37 -11.39 -4.70
CA ARG A 15 5.45 -12.28 -5.43
C ARG A 15 4.78 -13.31 -4.52
N THR A 16 5.42 -13.69 -3.44
CA THR A 16 4.94 -14.78 -2.57
C THR A 16 4.69 -14.38 -1.13
N GLY A 17 5.19 -13.21 -0.69
CA GLY A 17 5.16 -12.87 0.73
C GLY A 17 5.11 -11.38 1.03
N VAL A 18 5.35 -11.09 2.30
CA VAL A 18 5.36 -9.72 2.84
C VAL A 18 6.80 -9.20 2.87
N ILE A 19 7.00 -8.01 2.32
CA ILE A 19 8.27 -7.30 2.39
C ILE A 19 8.15 -6.02 3.19
N ALA A 20 9.26 -5.57 3.78
CA ALA A 20 9.39 -4.19 4.24
C ALA A 20 10.05 -3.36 3.14
N HIS A 21 9.45 -2.20 2.84
CA HIS A 21 9.93 -1.33 1.77
C HIS A 21 9.77 0.15 2.12
N PRO A 22 10.69 1.02 1.64
CA PRO A 22 10.48 2.45 1.71
C PRO A 22 9.31 2.85 0.80
N THR A 23 8.68 3.97 1.13
CA THR A 23 7.75 4.69 0.27
C THR A 23 8.16 6.16 0.24
N ASP A 24 7.45 6.97 -0.52
CA ASP A 24 7.59 8.42 -0.53
C ASP A 24 7.08 9.12 0.75
N THR A 25 6.51 8.37 1.69
CA THR A 25 5.98 8.90 2.97
C THR A 25 6.65 8.27 4.17
N ILE A 26 6.42 7.00 4.43
CA ILE A 26 6.88 6.28 5.62
C ILE A 26 7.38 4.89 5.25
N TYR A 27 8.16 4.27 6.14
CA TYR A 27 8.54 2.88 5.98
C TYR A 27 7.33 1.97 6.13
N GLY A 28 7.14 1.09 5.15
CA GLY A 28 5.94 0.28 5.02
C GLY A 28 6.20 -1.23 5.04
N LEU A 29 5.16 -1.97 5.38
CA LEU A 29 5.00 -3.38 5.01
C LEU A 29 4.11 -3.44 3.78
N GLY A 30 4.49 -4.27 2.81
CA GLY A 30 3.74 -4.46 1.58
C GLY A 30 3.66 -5.89 1.12
N CYS A 31 2.60 -6.20 0.41
CA CYS A 31 2.42 -7.41 -0.39
C CYS A 31 1.57 -7.09 -1.61
N LEU A 32 1.45 -8.02 -2.55
CA LEU A 32 0.56 -7.84 -3.69
C LEU A 32 -0.91 -7.86 -3.25
N ALA A 33 -1.71 -6.97 -3.81
CA ALA A 33 -3.13 -6.85 -3.49
C ALA A 33 -3.96 -8.07 -3.95
N ASN A 34 -3.45 -8.84 -4.90
CA ASN A 34 -4.03 -10.08 -5.40
C ASN A 34 -3.51 -11.35 -4.70
N ASN A 35 -2.79 -11.22 -3.57
CA ASN A 35 -2.27 -12.35 -2.79
C ASN A 35 -2.94 -12.45 -1.41
N PRO A 36 -4.08 -13.18 -1.27
CA PRO A 36 -4.81 -13.27 -0.01
C PRO A 36 -3.99 -13.82 1.16
N SER A 37 -3.09 -14.78 0.90
CA SER A 37 -2.27 -15.38 1.96
C SER A 37 -1.23 -14.40 2.52
N ALA A 38 -0.62 -13.57 1.67
CA ALA A 38 0.28 -12.52 2.11
C ALA A 38 -0.47 -11.39 2.84
N ILE A 39 -1.71 -11.08 2.44
CA ILE A 39 -2.59 -10.12 3.14
C ILE A 39 -2.88 -10.64 4.55
N GLN A 40 -3.28 -11.89 4.68
CA GLN A 40 -3.52 -12.52 5.99
C GLN A 40 -2.26 -12.50 6.86
N THR A 41 -1.10 -12.71 6.26
CA THR A 41 0.18 -12.61 6.96
C THR A 41 0.39 -11.20 7.53
N ILE A 42 0.13 -10.12 6.77
CA ILE A 42 0.22 -8.74 7.29
C ILE A 42 -0.75 -8.52 8.46
N ILE A 43 -2.00 -9.01 8.36
CA ILE A 43 -2.99 -8.90 9.42
C ILE A 43 -2.47 -9.53 10.71
N ASN A 44 -1.96 -10.76 10.61
CA ASN A 44 -1.44 -11.51 11.75
C ASN A 44 -0.19 -10.84 12.36
N LEU A 45 0.78 -10.46 11.53
CA LEU A 45 2.03 -9.80 11.96
C LEU A 45 1.79 -8.50 12.71
N LYS A 46 0.83 -7.70 12.23
CA LYS A 46 0.51 -6.41 12.85
C LYS A 46 -0.49 -6.52 14.01
N LYS A 47 -1.07 -7.68 14.23
CA LYS A 47 -2.26 -7.87 15.11
C LYS A 47 -3.34 -6.84 14.73
N ARG A 48 -3.53 -6.67 13.40
CA ARG A 48 -4.39 -5.63 12.86
C ARG A 48 -5.84 -6.05 12.96
N ASP A 49 -6.66 -5.12 13.39
CA ASP A 49 -8.10 -5.24 13.27
C ASP A 49 -8.49 -5.34 11.78
N ILE A 50 -9.07 -6.48 11.40
CA ILE A 50 -9.47 -6.79 10.02
C ILE A 50 -10.50 -5.80 9.48
N THR A 51 -11.27 -5.16 10.34
CA THR A 51 -12.32 -4.19 9.95
C THR A 51 -11.74 -2.90 9.35
N LYS A 52 -10.45 -2.61 9.57
CA LYS A 52 -9.82 -1.35 9.17
C LYS A 52 -9.42 -1.25 7.69
N GLY A 53 -9.42 -2.36 6.96
CA GLY A 53 -8.97 -2.38 5.56
C GLY A 53 -7.52 -1.91 5.36
N PHE A 54 -7.11 -1.74 4.11
CA PHE A 54 -5.76 -1.35 3.72
C PHE A 54 -5.77 -0.22 2.68
N ILE A 55 -4.63 0.45 2.53
CA ILE A 55 -4.38 1.35 1.41
C ILE A 55 -3.76 0.54 0.27
N LEU A 56 -4.33 0.64 -0.93
CA LEU A 56 -3.71 0.12 -2.14
C LEU A 56 -2.85 1.21 -2.78
N LEU A 57 -1.58 0.89 -3.00
CA LEU A 57 -0.65 1.72 -3.77
C LEU A 57 -0.55 1.20 -5.20
N ALA A 58 -0.57 2.11 -6.16
CA ALA A 58 -0.33 1.80 -7.57
C ALA A 58 0.43 2.94 -8.25
N SER A 59 1.15 2.63 -9.31
CA SER A 59 1.78 3.62 -10.18
C SER A 59 0.85 4.15 -11.26
N ASP A 60 -0.18 3.36 -11.61
CA ASP A 60 -1.18 3.70 -12.61
C ASP A 60 -2.55 3.18 -12.19
N ILE A 61 -3.60 3.85 -12.68
CA ILE A 61 -4.98 3.51 -12.36
C ILE A 61 -5.38 2.11 -12.86
N SER A 62 -4.77 1.62 -13.93
CA SER A 62 -5.03 0.29 -14.48
C SER A 62 -4.82 -0.82 -13.46
N PHE A 63 -3.81 -0.68 -12.58
CA PHE A 63 -3.57 -1.63 -11.49
C PHE A 63 -4.62 -1.58 -10.37
N LEU A 64 -5.44 -0.52 -10.32
CA LEU A 64 -6.53 -0.37 -9.34
C LEU A 64 -7.88 -0.83 -9.88
N MET A 65 -8.05 -0.92 -11.21
CA MET A 65 -9.34 -1.24 -11.85
C MET A 65 -10.02 -2.50 -11.29
N PRO A 66 -9.30 -3.59 -10.93
CA PRO A 66 -9.94 -4.78 -10.36
C PRO A 66 -10.57 -4.57 -8.97
N TYR A 67 -10.21 -3.47 -8.29
CA TYR A 67 -10.56 -3.25 -6.87
C TYR A 67 -11.57 -2.11 -6.68
N ILE A 68 -11.74 -1.24 -7.66
CA ILE A 68 -12.61 -0.05 -7.60
C ILE A 68 -13.87 -0.23 -8.44
N ASN A 69 -14.92 0.50 -8.09
CA ASN A 69 -16.18 0.44 -8.86
C ASN A 69 -16.00 1.12 -10.22
N SER A 70 -16.29 0.39 -11.30
CA SER A 70 -16.16 0.87 -12.68
C SER A 70 -17.22 1.93 -13.08
N ASN A 71 -18.28 2.08 -12.28
CA ASN A 71 -19.36 3.03 -12.57
C ASN A 71 -19.09 4.46 -12.09
N MET A 72 -17.86 4.76 -11.61
CA MET A 72 -17.47 6.13 -11.30
C MET A 72 -17.46 7.00 -12.56
N SER A 73 -17.81 8.29 -12.40
CA SER A 73 -17.77 9.22 -13.55
C SER A 73 -16.35 9.43 -14.09
N SER A 74 -16.24 9.72 -15.37
CA SER A 74 -14.96 10.00 -16.05
C SER A 74 -14.14 11.09 -15.34
N LYS A 75 -14.79 12.12 -14.77
CA LYS A 75 -14.14 13.18 -14.01
C LYS A 75 -13.45 12.65 -12.74
N LEU A 76 -14.09 11.72 -12.04
CA LEU A 76 -13.50 11.09 -10.83
C LEU A 76 -12.33 10.19 -11.20
N PHE A 77 -12.45 9.42 -12.29
CA PHE A 77 -11.34 8.63 -12.82
C PHE A 77 -10.15 9.50 -13.20
N GLN A 78 -10.37 10.60 -13.91
CA GLN A 78 -9.29 11.54 -14.27
C GLN A 78 -8.61 12.17 -13.05
N LYS A 79 -9.39 12.49 -12.00
CA LYS A 79 -8.83 13.01 -10.74
C LYS A 79 -8.02 11.95 -10.02
N LEU A 80 -8.49 10.70 -9.97
CA LEU A 80 -7.81 9.59 -9.33
C LEU A 80 -6.53 9.20 -10.06
N ALA A 81 -6.53 9.24 -11.40
CA ALA A 81 -5.44 8.76 -12.24
C ALA A 81 -4.13 9.57 -12.12
N LYS A 82 -4.18 10.76 -11.54
CA LYS A 82 -3.01 11.64 -11.46
C LYS A 82 -2.34 11.54 -10.09
N PRO A 83 -1.01 11.31 -10.02
CA PRO A 83 -0.24 11.54 -8.81
C PRO A 83 -0.43 12.98 -8.32
N THR A 84 -0.36 13.18 -7.03
CA THR A 84 -0.49 14.50 -6.40
C THR A 84 0.83 14.91 -5.77
N ASP A 85 1.16 16.21 -5.80
CA ASP A 85 2.39 16.77 -5.20
C ASP A 85 2.46 16.46 -3.69
N THR A 86 1.32 16.63 -3.02
CA THR A 86 1.16 16.17 -1.64
C THR A 86 0.63 14.74 -1.64
N PRO A 87 1.33 13.77 -1.01
CA PRO A 87 0.89 12.39 -0.96
C PRO A 87 -0.55 12.25 -0.47
N THR A 88 -1.46 11.90 -1.39
CA THR A 88 -2.90 11.85 -1.13
C THR A 88 -3.45 10.44 -1.36
N THR A 89 -4.15 9.92 -0.37
CA THR A 89 -4.94 8.69 -0.45
C THR A 89 -6.41 9.07 -0.65
N TYR A 90 -7.03 8.52 -1.66
CA TYR A 90 -8.45 8.72 -1.93
C TYR A 90 -9.28 7.55 -1.40
N LEU A 91 -10.40 7.86 -0.75
CA LEU A 91 -11.45 6.90 -0.46
C LEU A 91 -12.40 6.88 -1.66
N VAL A 92 -12.48 5.73 -2.32
CA VAL A 92 -13.26 5.53 -3.55
C VAL A 92 -14.29 4.41 -3.38
N PRO A 93 -15.39 4.41 -4.14
CA PRO A 93 -16.29 3.27 -4.20
C PRO A 93 -15.52 2.01 -4.58
N LYS A 94 -15.68 0.96 -3.81
CA LYS A 94 -15.04 -0.34 -4.05
C LYS A 94 -15.83 -1.17 -5.05
N SER A 95 -15.17 -2.11 -5.72
CA SER A 95 -15.82 -3.16 -6.49
C SER A 95 -16.71 -4.01 -5.57
N ASP A 96 -17.84 -4.46 -6.06
CA ASP A 96 -18.77 -5.34 -5.31
C ASP A 96 -18.14 -6.72 -5.04
N GLU A 97 -17.21 -7.15 -5.88
CA GLU A 97 -16.47 -8.41 -5.75
C GLU A 97 -15.19 -8.28 -4.89
N LEU A 98 -14.96 -7.11 -4.29
CA LEU A 98 -13.74 -6.88 -3.53
C LEU A 98 -13.67 -7.78 -2.29
N SER A 99 -12.52 -8.47 -2.13
CA SER A 99 -12.24 -9.26 -0.93
C SER A 99 -12.38 -8.43 0.35
N PRO A 100 -13.11 -8.92 1.36
CA PRO A 100 -13.22 -8.27 2.67
C PRO A 100 -11.85 -8.02 3.33
N LEU A 101 -10.83 -8.82 3.04
CA LEU A 101 -9.48 -8.64 3.55
C LEU A 101 -8.88 -7.28 3.15
N LEU A 102 -9.28 -6.69 2.02
CA LEU A 102 -8.76 -5.41 1.52
C LEU A 102 -9.47 -4.20 2.12
N ALA A 103 -10.80 -4.21 2.11
CA ALA A 103 -11.59 -3.07 2.55
C ALA A 103 -12.03 -3.14 4.02
N GLY A 104 -11.98 -4.33 4.64
CA GLY A 104 -12.63 -4.55 5.94
C GLY A 104 -14.13 -4.25 5.85
N ASP A 105 -14.68 -3.65 6.88
CA ASP A 105 -16.09 -3.25 6.93
C ASP A 105 -16.38 -1.92 6.22
N ASN A 106 -15.37 -1.30 5.59
CA ASN A 106 -15.54 0.01 4.98
C ASN A 106 -16.32 -0.10 3.65
N LYS A 107 -17.23 0.86 3.44
CA LYS A 107 -17.95 1.03 2.16
C LYS A 107 -17.05 1.55 1.04
N LEU A 108 -15.95 2.20 1.38
CA LEU A 108 -14.99 2.79 0.48
C LEU A 108 -13.64 2.10 0.60
N LEU A 109 -12.93 2.00 -0.50
CA LEU A 109 -11.56 1.51 -0.56
C LEU A 109 -10.58 2.69 -0.53
N ALA A 110 -9.52 2.57 0.26
CA ALA A 110 -8.44 3.54 0.28
C ALA A 110 -7.42 3.20 -0.83
N VAL A 111 -7.22 4.11 -1.77
CA VAL A 111 -6.30 3.93 -2.90
C VAL A 111 -5.41 5.15 -3.07
N ARG A 112 -4.19 4.93 -3.55
CA ARG A 112 -3.24 6.01 -3.83
C ARG A 112 -2.42 5.70 -5.07
N ILE A 113 -2.40 6.65 -6.01
CA ILE A 113 -1.49 6.63 -7.14
C ILE A 113 -0.24 7.44 -6.75
N THR A 114 0.92 6.89 -7.04
CA THR A 114 2.22 7.46 -6.70
C THR A 114 3.20 7.31 -7.85
N SER A 115 4.06 8.32 -8.03
CA SER A 115 5.20 8.27 -8.95
C SER A 115 6.49 7.74 -8.31
N ASP A 116 6.39 7.14 -7.10
CA ASP A 116 7.55 6.51 -6.46
C ASP A 116 8.17 5.44 -7.37
N PRO A 117 9.44 5.56 -7.76
CA PRO A 117 10.05 4.67 -8.74
C PRO A 117 10.12 3.20 -8.29
N LEU A 118 10.15 2.94 -6.98
CA LEU A 118 10.16 1.57 -6.45
C LEU A 118 8.78 0.94 -6.58
N ILE A 119 7.72 1.70 -6.25
CA ILE A 119 6.33 1.22 -6.39
C ILE A 119 6.00 1.03 -7.87
N THR A 120 6.42 1.95 -8.74
CA THR A 120 6.28 1.81 -10.19
C THR A 120 6.92 0.51 -10.67
N PHE A 121 8.18 0.28 -10.31
CA PHE A 121 8.88 -0.95 -10.67
C PHE A 121 8.15 -2.21 -10.20
N PHE A 122 7.63 -2.22 -8.98
CA PHE A 122 6.88 -3.37 -8.46
C PHE A 122 5.56 -3.59 -9.21
N CYS A 123 4.75 -2.54 -9.40
CA CYS A 123 3.48 -2.65 -10.13
C CYS A 123 3.66 -3.17 -11.55
N GLU A 124 4.60 -2.60 -12.31
CA GLU A 124 4.87 -2.98 -13.70
C GLU A 124 5.37 -4.43 -13.84
N ASN A 125 6.21 -4.89 -12.90
CA ASN A 125 6.79 -6.25 -12.96
C ASN A 125 5.91 -7.33 -12.34
N THR A 126 4.83 -6.95 -11.65
CA THR A 126 3.89 -7.92 -11.04
C THR A 126 2.50 -7.87 -11.65
N GLY A 127 2.18 -6.80 -12.42
CA GLY A 127 0.83 -6.57 -12.95
C GLY A 127 -0.22 -6.29 -11.86
N SER A 128 0.19 -5.84 -10.66
CA SER A 128 -0.71 -5.69 -9.51
C SER A 128 -0.43 -4.44 -8.71
N ALA A 129 -1.49 -3.88 -8.12
CA ALA A 129 -1.33 -2.93 -7.01
C ALA A 129 -0.71 -3.61 -5.79
N LEU A 130 -0.12 -2.80 -4.90
CA LEU A 130 0.42 -3.25 -3.63
C LEU A 130 -0.50 -2.81 -2.49
N ILE A 131 -0.68 -3.67 -1.50
CA ILE A 131 -1.05 -3.21 -0.16
C ILE A 131 0.14 -2.50 0.44
N SER A 132 -0.11 -1.36 1.08
CA SER A 132 0.89 -0.66 1.87
C SER A 132 0.31 -0.26 3.23
N THR A 133 1.03 -0.60 4.27
CA THR A 133 0.71 -0.21 5.64
C THR A 133 1.99 0.15 6.38
N SER A 134 1.90 1.04 7.38
CA SER A 134 3.08 1.41 8.19
C SER A 134 3.78 0.20 8.82
N ALA A 135 5.11 0.22 8.84
CA ALA A 135 5.93 -0.84 9.42
C ALA A 135 6.00 -0.73 10.95
N ASN A 136 4.88 -1.00 11.62
CA ASN A 136 4.75 -1.00 13.08
C ASN A 136 3.73 -2.04 13.56
N LEU A 137 3.84 -2.44 14.81
CA LEU A 137 2.73 -3.08 15.53
C LEU A 137 1.66 -2.03 15.84
N GLN A 138 0.41 -2.44 15.98
CA GLN A 138 -0.71 -1.53 16.29
C GLN A 138 -0.39 -0.72 17.57
N GLY A 139 -0.53 0.61 17.49
CA GLY A 139 -0.25 1.53 18.61
C GLY A 139 1.25 1.84 18.83
N ARG A 140 2.17 1.24 18.07
CA ARG A 140 3.61 1.54 18.15
C ARG A 140 4.04 2.55 17.09
N LYS A 141 5.19 3.20 17.31
CA LYS A 141 5.83 4.06 16.29
C LYS A 141 6.25 3.22 15.07
N VAL A 142 6.28 3.86 13.91
CA VAL A 142 6.79 3.23 12.67
C VAL A 142 8.28 2.93 12.84
N ALA A 143 8.71 1.74 12.41
CA ALA A 143 10.12 1.39 12.40
C ALA A 143 10.90 2.33 11.48
N THR A 144 12.03 2.82 11.94
CA THR A 144 12.96 3.70 11.20
C THR A 144 14.26 2.99 10.85
N SER A 145 14.44 1.76 11.33
CA SER A 145 15.63 0.96 11.11
C SER A 145 15.30 -0.53 10.96
N LYS A 146 16.24 -1.27 10.38
CA LYS A 146 16.14 -2.75 10.31
C LYS A 146 16.12 -3.40 11.70
N LEU A 147 16.80 -2.80 12.69
CA LEU A 147 16.79 -3.32 14.06
C LEU A 147 15.40 -3.22 14.68
N GLU A 148 14.69 -2.11 14.45
CA GLU A 148 13.31 -1.95 14.91
C GLU A 148 12.34 -2.88 14.18
N LEU A 149 12.52 -3.09 12.87
CA LEU A 149 11.75 -4.11 12.13
C LEU A 149 11.93 -5.49 12.76
N LYS A 150 13.16 -5.88 13.03
CA LYS A 150 13.47 -7.17 13.64
C LYS A 150 12.86 -7.31 15.05
N ARG A 151 12.83 -6.23 15.83
CA ARG A 151 12.14 -6.20 17.13
C ARG A 151 10.64 -6.37 17.02
N TYR A 152 10.02 -5.82 15.97
CA TYR A 152 8.56 -5.90 15.78
C TYR A 152 8.12 -7.22 15.14
N PHE A 153 8.85 -7.70 14.14
CA PHE A 153 8.38 -8.78 13.25
C PHE A 153 9.31 -10.01 13.22
N GLY A 154 10.42 -9.98 13.95
CA GLY A 154 11.39 -11.10 13.97
C GLY A 154 11.91 -11.42 12.57
N ASN A 155 11.84 -12.69 12.19
CA ASN A 155 12.21 -13.19 10.87
C ASN A 155 10.98 -13.49 9.98
N SER A 156 9.82 -12.90 10.29
CA SER A 156 8.55 -13.22 9.62
C SER A 156 8.34 -12.46 8.31
N LEU A 157 9.22 -11.52 7.96
CA LEU A 157 9.19 -10.83 6.67
C LEU A 157 9.99 -11.63 5.64
N ALA A 158 9.44 -11.74 4.42
CA ALA A 158 10.12 -12.45 3.33
C ALA A 158 11.38 -11.69 2.87
N PHE A 159 11.36 -10.35 2.93
CA PHE A 159 12.50 -9.51 2.59
C PHE A 159 12.39 -8.11 3.22
N GLU A 160 13.55 -7.46 3.39
CA GLU A 160 13.64 -6.12 3.95
C GLU A 160 14.53 -5.23 3.07
N LEU A 161 13.94 -4.28 2.37
CA LEU A 161 14.68 -3.16 1.81
C LEU A 161 15.06 -2.18 2.95
N PRO A 162 16.17 -1.44 2.85
CA PRO A 162 16.51 -0.46 3.87
C PRO A 162 15.48 0.68 3.90
N PRO A 163 15.20 1.28 5.07
CA PRO A 163 14.41 2.50 5.14
C PRO A 163 15.14 3.66 4.46
N ASN A 164 14.36 4.62 3.95
CA ASN A 164 14.90 5.93 3.56
C ASN A 164 14.94 6.87 4.77
N MET A 165 15.56 8.04 4.60
CA MET A 165 15.38 9.14 5.54
C MET A 165 14.02 9.78 5.27
N TYR A 166 13.10 9.67 6.23
CA TYR A 166 11.73 10.20 6.09
C TYR A 166 11.61 11.52 6.82
N ASN A 167 11.30 12.58 6.07
CA ASN A 167 10.91 13.88 6.59
C ASN A 167 9.42 14.16 6.38
N SER A 168 8.65 13.14 5.97
CA SER A 168 7.28 13.29 5.55
C SER A 168 6.30 12.63 6.53
N ASN A 169 5.14 13.26 6.65
CA ASN A 169 3.99 12.71 7.35
C ASN A 169 3.30 11.64 6.49
N PRO A 170 2.47 10.77 7.09
CA PRO A 170 1.58 9.90 6.34
C PRO A 170 0.73 10.71 5.34
N SER A 171 0.33 10.07 4.22
CA SER A 171 -0.54 10.69 3.23
C SER A 171 -1.81 11.29 3.85
N ILE A 172 -2.29 12.40 3.33
CA ILE A 172 -3.63 12.89 3.65
C ILE A 172 -4.67 11.93 3.09
N ILE A 173 -5.85 11.85 3.71
CA ILE A 173 -6.95 11.00 3.26
C ILE A 173 -8.12 11.87 2.88
N ILE A 174 -8.61 11.73 1.64
CA ILE A 174 -9.72 12.52 1.10
C ILE A 174 -10.78 11.58 0.51
N ASN A 175 -12.03 11.78 0.86
CA ASN A 175 -13.13 11.12 0.17
C ASN A 175 -13.24 11.71 -1.25
N LEU A 176 -13.06 10.86 -2.27
CA LEU A 176 -13.04 11.31 -3.67
C LEU A 176 -14.38 11.90 -4.13
N LEU A 177 -15.50 11.40 -3.60
CA LEU A 177 -16.84 11.83 -3.98
C LEU A 177 -17.22 13.16 -3.35
N THR A 178 -16.92 13.34 -2.07
CA THR A 178 -17.37 14.51 -1.28
C THR A 178 -16.31 15.59 -1.13
N GLY A 179 -15.04 15.26 -1.37
CA GLY A 179 -13.90 16.15 -1.11
C GLY A 179 -13.54 16.28 0.38
N VAL A 180 -14.25 15.63 1.28
CA VAL A 180 -14.00 15.73 2.73
C VAL A 180 -12.67 15.07 3.07
N ARG A 181 -11.83 15.79 3.81
CA ARG A 181 -10.56 15.31 4.34
C ARG A 181 -10.79 14.64 5.70
N SER A 182 -10.26 13.41 5.88
CA SER A 182 -10.34 12.64 7.11
C SER A 182 -9.02 12.63 7.91
N ARG A 183 -7.90 12.97 7.25
CA ARG A 183 -6.56 13.08 7.86
C ARG A 183 -5.73 14.09 7.07
#